data_5b8a4747463b431b66ea217b9768cd5e
#
_entry.id   5b8a4747463b431b66ea217b9768cd5e
#
_cell.length_a   1.000
_cell.length_b   1.000
_cell.length_c   1.000
_cell.angle_alpha   90.00
_cell.angle_beta   90.00
_cell.angle_gamma   90.00
#
_symmetry.space_group_name_H-M   'P 1'
#
loop_
_entity.id
_entity.type
_entity.pdbx_description
1 polymer ?
#
loop_
_entity_poly.entity_id
_entity_poly.type
_entity_poly.pdbx_seq_one_letter_code
_entity_poly.pdbx_strand_id
1 'polypeptide(L)'
;MVRQGQGEAEFPQKQLETAFLHSLRLMDQNREYLQMHLAPAADSRAAQALDDMAVESARLERTFREVMELSAPEQPLHKLPLDLCQLVSQMARMEEEIKAQCGTTLRADCGGLTQCLVWGDRAMAEQICFHLLSNALHAAAPGGSITVGLRRTEQDVTLFVEDDGCGLPEGENWLENRRRFLGGAQAGLLLCRRYCRQLGWELALLPRSPQGARAELKLPLPARPVPIEATVEFRSSADRTPTALQHQLRRELYLLTRKTLLSD
;
A
#
# COMPACT_ATOMS: atom_id res chain seq x y z
N MET A 1 -37.69 9.56 -15.79
CA MET A 1 -37.84 10.05 -14.41
C MET A 1 -37.10 9.08 -13.48
N VAL A 2 -35.76 9.22 -13.28
CA VAL A 2 -34.98 8.66 -12.13
C VAL A 2 -33.57 9.26 -12.26
N ARG A 3 -33.32 10.43 -11.64
CA ARG A 3 -31.99 11.02 -11.45
C ARG A 3 -31.97 11.90 -10.18
N GLN A 4 -32.47 11.39 -9.05
CA GLN A 4 -32.47 12.17 -7.80
C GLN A 4 -31.88 11.45 -6.57
N GLY A 5 -31.33 10.22 -6.69
CA GLY A 5 -30.90 9.46 -5.51
C GLY A 5 -29.39 9.44 -5.21
N GLN A 6 -28.54 9.94 -6.12
CA GLN A 6 -27.07 9.79 -5.93
C GLN A 6 -26.38 11.02 -5.30
N GLY A 7 -27.00 12.18 -5.31
CA GLY A 7 -26.40 13.42 -4.77
C GLY A 7 -26.53 13.58 -3.24
N GLU A 8 -27.54 12.99 -2.64
CA GLU A 8 -27.83 13.19 -1.20
C GLU A 8 -26.96 12.32 -0.27
N ALA A 9 -26.42 11.20 -0.76
CA ALA A 9 -25.56 10.31 0.03
C ALA A 9 -24.06 10.72 0.00
N GLU A 10 -23.60 11.38 -1.04
CA GLU A 10 -22.20 11.83 -1.15
C GLU A 10 -21.88 13.03 -0.22
N PHE A 11 -22.83 13.90 0.00
CA PHE A 11 -22.62 15.13 0.77
C PHE A 11 -22.36 14.84 2.28
N PRO A 12 -23.14 13.98 2.97
CA PRO A 12 -22.87 13.60 4.35
C PRO A 12 -21.54 12.84 4.52
N GLN A 13 -21.16 12.01 3.55
CA GLN A 13 -19.93 11.23 3.59
C GLN A 13 -18.68 12.12 3.53
N LYS A 14 -18.63 13.09 2.60
CA LYS A 14 -17.53 14.06 2.50
C LYS A 14 -17.42 14.96 3.75
N GLN A 15 -18.54 15.35 4.32
CA GLN A 15 -18.55 16.12 5.56
C GLN A 15 -18.01 15.33 6.73
N LEU A 16 -18.40 14.05 6.85
CA LEU A 16 -17.90 13.14 7.89
C LEU A 16 -16.38 12.93 7.74
N GLU A 17 -15.91 12.70 6.51
CA GLU A 17 -14.47 12.58 6.22
C GLU A 17 -13.71 13.83 6.64
N THR A 18 -14.19 15.00 6.22
CA THR A 18 -13.56 16.29 6.57
C THR A 18 -13.52 16.51 8.09
N ALA A 19 -14.62 16.25 8.78
CA ALA A 19 -14.71 16.42 10.23
C ALA A 19 -13.78 15.45 10.98
N PHE A 20 -13.72 14.19 10.55
CA PHE A 20 -12.86 13.18 11.16
C PHE A 20 -11.38 13.51 10.97
N LEU A 21 -10.96 13.82 9.74
CA LEU A 21 -9.58 14.20 9.44
C LEU A 21 -9.18 15.50 10.14
N HIS A 22 -10.11 16.45 10.30
CA HIS A 22 -9.87 17.66 11.07
C HIS A 22 -9.62 17.35 12.53
N SER A 23 -10.42 16.47 13.14
CA SER A 23 -10.26 16.06 14.55
C SER A 23 -8.93 15.36 14.78
N LEU A 24 -8.51 14.46 13.86
CA LEU A 24 -7.21 13.80 13.95
C LEU A 24 -6.06 14.80 13.86
N ARG A 25 -6.14 15.77 12.95
CA ARG A 25 -5.11 16.85 12.84
C ARG A 25 -4.99 17.67 14.11
N LEU A 26 -6.11 18.02 14.75
CA LEU A 26 -6.10 18.73 16.03
C LEU A 26 -5.46 17.89 17.15
N MET A 27 -5.71 16.57 17.16
CA MET A 27 -5.06 15.67 18.10
C MET A 27 -3.55 15.63 17.88
N ASP A 28 -3.09 15.52 16.62
CA ASP A 28 -1.67 15.54 16.29
C ASP A 28 -0.99 16.87 16.65
N GLN A 29 -1.64 18.01 16.38
CA GLN A 29 -1.12 19.33 16.77
C GLN A 29 -0.99 19.46 18.29
N ASN A 30 -1.98 19.01 19.07
CA ASN A 30 -1.93 19.02 20.52
C ASN A 30 -0.82 18.10 21.05
N ARG A 31 -0.65 16.91 20.46
CA ARG A 31 0.44 15.99 20.79
C ARG A 31 1.82 16.62 20.51
N GLU A 32 2.01 17.26 19.34
CA GLU A 32 3.25 17.95 18.99
C GLU A 32 3.54 19.12 19.96
N TYR A 33 2.50 19.89 20.32
CA TYR A 33 2.62 20.94 21.32
C TYR A 33 3.09 20.38 22.67
N LEU A 34 2.49 19.28 23.16
CA LEU A 34 2.89 18.62 24.39
C LEU A 34 4.32 18.08 24.29
N GLN A 35 4.71 17.50 23.17
CA GLN A 35 6.06 17.00 22.93
C GLN A 35 7.09 18.11 23.00
N MET A 36 6.82 19.28 22.39
CA MET A 36 7.74 20.43 22.44
C MET A 36 7.87 21.05 23.84
N HIS A 37 6.81 21.06 24.63
CA HIS A 37 6.80 21.77 25.91
C HIS A 37 7.11 20.87 27.12
N LEU A 38 6.84 19.56 27.01
CA LEU A 38 7.08 18.59 28.08
C LEU A 38 8.34 17.77 27.89
N ALA A 39 8.89 17.67 26.66
CA ALA A 39 10.04 16.83 26.35
C ALA A 39 11.32 17.12 27.21
N PRO A 40 11.61 18.37 27.62
CA PRO A 40 12.78 18.63 28.46
C PRO A 40 12.64 18.13 29.91
N ALA A 41 11.41 17.88 30.37
CA ALA A 41 11.10 17.47 31.73
C ALA A 41 10.31 16.16 31.82
N ALA A 42 10.00 15.55 30.68
CA ALA A 42 9.17 14.35 30.64
C ALA A 42 9.98 13.13 31.06
N ASP A 43 9.44 12.37 31.99
CA ASP A 43 9.72 10.97 32.20
C ASP A 43 9.70 10.24 30.84
N SER A 44 10.62 9.29 30.62
CA SER A 44 10.67 8.47 29.41
C SER A 44 9.30 7.86 29.03
N ARG A 45 8.49 7.58 30.02
CA ARG A 45 7.14 7.05 29.91
C ARG A 45 6.13 8.02 29.26
N ALA A 46 6.25 9.32 29.54
CA ALA A 46 5.39 10.34 28.92
C ALA A 46 5.78 10.56 27.45
N ALA A 47 7.08 10.57 27.14
CA ALA A 47 7.55 10.66 25.76
C ALA A 47 7.08 9.44 24.95
N GLN A 48 7.17 8.25 25.51
CA GLN A 48 6.68 7.01 24.89
C GLN A 48 5.16 7.08 24.64
N ALA A 49 4.38 7.52 25.60
CA ALA A 49 2.93 7.66 25.42
C ALA A 49 2.55 8.65 24.30
N LEU A 50 3.31 9.73 24.13
CA LEU A 50 3.09 10.68 23.04
C LEU A 50 3.44 10.07 21.67
N ASP A 51 4.48 9.23 21.59
CA ASP A 51 4.83 8.51 20.39
C ASP A 51 3.80 7.41 20.04
N ASP A 52 3.30 6.68 21.03
CA ASP A 52 2.19 5.73 20.86
C ASP A 52 0.94 6.42 20.28
N MET A 53 0.58 7.59 20.82
CA MET A 53 -0.54 8.38 20.31
C MET A 53 -0.34 8.78 18.85
N ALA A 54 0.89 9.13 18.43
CA ALA A 54 1.18 9.45 17.03
C ALA A 54 0.96 8.25 16.11
N VAL A 55 1.45 7.08 16.52
CA VAL A 55 1.29 5.83 15.75
C VAL A 55 -0.18 5.47 15.60
N GLU A 56 -0.95 5.50 16.70
CA GLU A 56 -2.36 5.14 16.67
C GLU A 56 -3.21 6.18 15.91
N SER A 57 -2.91 7.48 16.01
CA SER A 57 -3.57 8.52 15.21
C SER A 57 -3.39 8.29 13.71
N ALA A 58 -2.16 8.03 13.28
CA ALA A 58 -1.86 7.79 11.88
C ALA A 58 -2.47 6.46 11.37
N ARG A 59 -2.53 5.42 12.22
CA ARG A 59 -3.21 4.18 11.93
C ARG A 59 -4.72 4.38 11.76
N LEU A 60 -5.35 5.17 12.63
CA LEU A 60 -6.77 5.52 12.52
C LEU A 60 -7.05 6.31 11.23
N GLU A 61 -6.20 7.29 10.88
CA GLU A 61 -6.34 8.04 9.65
C GLU A 61 -6.28 7.13 8.43
N ARG A 62 -5.30 6.21 8.38
CA ARG A 62 -5.17 5.22 7.30
C ARG A 62 -6.42 4.36 7.19
N THR A 63 -6.82 3.71 8.29
CA THR A 63 -7.99 2.82 8.31
C THR A 63 -9.26 3.55 7.89
N PHE A 64 -9.43 4.79 8.35
CA PHE A 64 -10.58 5.60 7.97
C PHE A 64 -10.59 5.89 6.47
N ARG A 65 -9.44 6.30 5.88
CA ARG A 65 -9.32 6.53 4.44
C ARG A 65 -9.64 5.29 3.63
N GLU A 66 -9.10 4.13 4.03
CA GLU A 66 -9.36 2.84 3.37
C GLU A 66 -10.86 2.47 3.42
N VAL A 67 -11.52 2.67 4.56
CA VAL A 67 -12.96 2.41 4.71
C VAL A 67 -13.80 3.38 3.86
N MET A 68 -13.44 4.66 3.84
CA MET A 68 -14.12 5.65 3.00
C MET A 68 -13.97 5.32 1.52
N GLU A 69 -12.79 4.90 1.10
CA GLU A 69 -12.52 4.50 -0.29
C GLU A 69 -13.27 3.22 -0.66
N LEU A 70 -13.36 2.23 0.24
CA LEU A 70 -14.20 1.04 0.04
C LEU A 70 -15.69 1.36 -0.06
N SER A 71 -16.15 2.40 0.62
CA SER A 71 -17.55 2.82 0.63
C SER A 71 -17.90 3.76 -0.53
N ALA A 72 -16.91 4.39 -1.15
CA ALA A 72 -17.11 5.29 -2.27
C ALA A 72 -17.57 4.52 -3.52
N PRO A 73 -18.34 5.14 -4.42
CA PRO A 73 -18.68 4.55 -5.71
C PRO A 73 -17.41 4.25 -6.52
N GLU A 74 -17.49 3.24 -7.38
CA GLU A 74 -16.37 2.89 -8.26
C GLU A 74 -16.05 4.06 -9.19
N GLN A 75 -14.77 4.46 -9.21
CA GLN A 75 -14.30 5.51 -10.10
C GLN A 75 -14.26 5.00 -11.56
N PRO A 76 -14.44 5.88 -12.54
CA PRO A 76 -14.22 5.53 -13.95
C PRO A 76 -12.81 4.99 -14.15
N LEU A 77 -12.70 3.88 -14.86
CA LEU A 77 -11.44 3.21 -15.13
C LEU A 77 -10.69 3.93 -16.27
N HIS A 78 -9.49 4.43 -15.99
CA HIS A 78 -8.60 5.06 -16.96
C HIS A 78 -7.52 4.08 -17.43
N LYS A 79 -7.88 3.15 -18.33
CA LYS A 79 -6.92 2.19 -18.90
C LYS A 79 -5.96 2.87 -19.87
N LEU A 80 -4.71 2.97 -19.46
CA LEU A 80 -3.59 3.47 -20.25
C LEU A 80 -2.47 2.41 -20.30
N PRO A 81 -1.52 2.55 -21.23
CA PRO A 81 -0.31 1.75 -21.21
C PRO A 81 0.44 1.90 -19.89
N LEU A 82 0.68 0.79 -19.20
CA LEU A 82 1.36 0.72 -17.92
C LEU A 82 2.57 -0.19 -18.01
N ASP A 83 3.74 0.31 -17.67
CA ASP A 83 4.96 -0.48 -17.60
C ASP A 83 5.17 -1.05 -16.19
N LEU A 84 5.00 -2.36 -16.05
CA LEU A 84 5.16 -3.06 -14.78
C LEU A 84 6.61 -3.04 -14.27
N CYS A 85 7.61 -2.99 -15.17
CA CYS A 85 9.01 -2.86 -14.76
C CYS A 85 9.26 -1.51 -14.06
N GLN A 86 8.56 -0.45 -14.48
CA GLN A 86 8.63 0.84 -13.79
C GLN A 86 8.01 0.78 -12.39
N LEU A 87 6.88 0.08 -12.20
CA LEU A 87 6.27 -0.09 -10.87
C LEU A 87 7.21 -0.84 -9.92
N VAL A 88 7.81 -1.94 -10.38
CA VAL A 88 8.80 -2.69 -9.59
C VAL A 88 10.01 -1.82 -9.26
N SER A 89 10.51 -1.04 -10.22
CA SER A 89 11.63 -0.11 -10.01
C SER A 89 11.30 1.00 -9.00
N GLN A 90 10.06 1.50 -9.00
CA GLN A 90 9.62 2.51 -8.03
C GLN A 90 9.59 1.96 -6.60
N MET A 91 9.13 0.70 -6.41
CA MET A 91 9.21 0.02 -5.12
C MET A 91 10.67 -0.21 -4.70
N ALA A 92 11.51 -0.68 -5.62
CA ALA A 92 12.93 -0.93 -5.36
C ALA A 92 13.73 0.31 -4.93
N ARG A 93 13.35 1.51 -5.40
CA ARG A 93 13.99 2.77 -4.97
C ARG A 93 13.81 3.07 -3.48
N MET A 94 12.95 2.35 -2.79
CA MET A 94 12.75 2.46 -1.34
C MET A 94 13.69 1.56 -0.52
N GLU A 95 14.56 0.77 -1.16
CA GLU A 95 15.43 -0.23 -0.52
C GLU A 95 16.28 0.36 0.61
N GLU A 96 17.00 1.46 0.33
CA GLU A 96 17.87 2.10 1.33
C GLU A 96 17.07 2.64 2.53
N GLU A 97 15.91 3.25 2.29
CA GLU A 97 15.04 3.79 3.34
C GLU A 97 14.44 2.65 4.18
N ILE A 98 13.98 1.57 3.54
CA ILE A 98 13.43 0.39 4.22
C ILE A 98 14.51 -0.27 5.08
N LYS A 99 15.72 -0.45 4.53
CA LYS A 99 16.84 -1.03 5.25
C LYS A 99 17.26 -0.18 6.45
N ALA A 100 17.34 1.13 6.26
CA ALA A 100 17.74 2.07 7.33
C ALA A 100 16.72 2.14 8.46
N GLN A 101 15.41 2.07 8.14
CA GLN A 101 14.35 2.25 9.12
C GLN A 101 13.85 0.94 9.75
N CYS A 102 13.74 -0.12 8.98
CA CYS A 102 13.18 -1.40 9.43
C CYS A 102 14.21 -2.53 9.53
N GLY A 103 15.45 -2.31 9.07
CA GLY A 103 16.46 -3.38 8.98
C GLY A 103 16.15 -4.45 7.93
N THR A 104 15.05 -4.31 7.17
CA THR A 104 14.58 -5.28 6.17
C THR A 104 15.23 -5.00 4.83
N THR A 105 15.66 -6.03 4.12
CA THR A 105 16.23 -5.91 2.77
C THR A 105 15.12 -6.01 1.73
N LEU A 106 15.03 -5.05 0.82
CA LEU A 106 14.14 -5.10 -0.34
C LEU A 106 14.94 -5.44 -1.60
N ARG A 107 14.48 -6.39 -2.39
CA ARG A 107 15.08 -6.79 -3.67
C ARG A 107 14.08 -6.70 -4.80
N ALA A 108 14.56 -6.26 -5.98
CA ALA A 108 13.77 -6.28 -7.21
C ALA A 108 14.22 -7.42 -8.13
N ASP A 109 13.27 -8.15 -8.70
CA ASP A 109 13.53 -9.22 -9.67
C ASP A 109 12.52 -9.15 -10.84
N CYS A 110 12.92 -8.51 -11.92
CA CYS A 110 12.10 -8.42 -13.12
C CYS A 110 12.28 -9.60 -14.09
N GLY A 111 12.99 -10.68 -13.69
CA GLY A 111 13.21 -11.85 -14.55
C GLY A 111 13.94 -11.54 -15.87
N GLY A 112 14.82 -10.53 -15.86
CA GLY A 112 15.53 -10.07 -17.07
C GLY A 112 14.71 -9.15 -17.99
N LEU A 113 13.45 -8.83 -17.64
CA LEU A 113 12.62 -7.91 -18.42
C LEU A 113 13.11 -6.48 -18.24
N THR A 114 13.30 -5.76 -19.34
CA THR A 114 13.60 -4.32 -19.35
C THR A 114 12.34 -3.47 -19.46
N GLN A 115 11.25 -4.06 -20.00
CA GLN A 115 9.94 -3.44 -20.16
C GLN A 115 8.86 -4.51 -20.18
N CYS A 116 7.73 -4.22 -19.55
CA CYS A 116 6.56 -5.09 -19.57
C CYS A 116 5.28 -4.25 -19.59
N LEU A 117 4.73 -4.02 -20.80
CA LEU A 117 3.56 -3.17 -21.01
C LEU A 117 2.27 -3.98 -20.91
N VAL A 118 1.35 -3.48 -20.12
CA VAL A 118 -0.03 -3.97 -19.99
C VAL A 118 -1.01 -2.80 -20.07
N TRP A 119 -2.28 -3.09 -20.24
CA TRP A 119 -3.34 -2.10 -20.09
C TRP A 119 -3.78 -2.05 -18.62
N GLY A 120 -3.70 -0.88 -17.99
CA GLY A 120 -4.07 -0.70 -16.59
C GLY A 120 -4.33 0.75 -16.22
N ASP A 121 -4.88 0.94 -15.03
CA ASP A 121 -4.98 2.24 -14.39
C ASP A 121 -3.80 2.39 -13.42
N ARG A 122 -2.97 3.38 -13.66
CA ARG A 122 -1.73 3.60 -12.90
C ARG A 122 -2.00 3.86 -11.43
N ALA A 123 -3.00 4.69 -11.11
CA ALA A 123 -3.30 5.03 -9.72
C ALA A 123 -3.76 3.79 -8.94
N MET A 124 -4.64 2.96 -9.53
CA MET A 124 -5.07 1.70 -8.91
C MET A 124 -3.90 0.73 -8.76
N ALA A 125 -3.04 0.61 -9.77
CA ALA A 125 -1.87 -0.27 -9.72
C ALA A 125 -0.87 0.16 -8.63
N GLU A 126 -0.60 1.46 -8.49
CA GLU A 126 0.25 2.00 -7.44
C GLU A 126 -0.34 1.75 -6.04
N GLN A 127 -1.67 1.88 -5.87
CA GLN A 127 -2.35 1.56 -4.62
C GLN A 127 -2.26 0.07 -4.27
N ILE A 128 -2.45 -0.83 -5.25
CA ILE A 128 -2.25 -2.27 -5.04
C ILE A 128 -0.81 -2.55 -4.59
N CYS A 129 0.19 -2.02 -5.30
CA CYS A 129 1.60 -2.19 -4.96
C CYS A 129 1.91 -1.66 -3.55
N PHE A 130 1.37 -0.49 -3.18
CA PHE A 130 1.50 0.06 -1.84
C PHE A 130 0.98 -0.89 -0.76
N HIS A 131 -0.25 -1.37 -0.90
CA HIS A 131 -0.85 -2.24 0.11
C HIS A 131 -0.12 -3.59 0.22
N LEU A 132 0.31 -4.17 -0.90
CA LEU A 132 1.06 -5.43 -0.88
C LEU A 132 2.44 -5.28 -0.23
N LEU A 133 3.18 -4.22 -0.57
CA LEU A 133 4.49 -3.96 0.03
C LEU A 133 4.35 -3.58 1.51
N SER A 134 3.36 -2.77 1.88
CA SER A 134 3.07 -2.45 3.28
C SER A 134 2.75 -3.69 4.10
N ASN A 135 1.96 -4.63 3.56
CA ASN A 135 1.68 -5.90 4.24
C ASN A 135 2.95 -6.74 4.45
N ALA A 136 3.81 -6.82 3.44
CA ALA A 136 5.09 -7.52 3.53
C ALA A 136 6.02 -6.89 4.59
N LEU A 137 6.07 -5.54 4.66
CA LEU A 137 6.85 -4.81 5.67
C LEU A 137 6.36 -5.07 7.10
N HIS A 138 5.03 -5.18 7.28
CA HIS A 138 4.46 -5.53 8.58
C HIS A 138 4.68 -7.00 8.99
N ALA A 139 4.82 -7.89 8.03
CA ALA A 139 5.05 -9.31 8.26
C ALA A 139 6.53 -9.64 8.48
N ALA A 140 7.43 -8.92 7.81
CA ALA A 140 8.86 -9.14 7.87
C ALA A 140 9.41 -8.83 9.28
N ALA A 141 10.27 -9.70 9.78
CA ALA A 141 11.03 -9.43 10.99
C ALA A 141 12.22 -8.48 10.71
N PRO A 142 12.77 -7.80 11.73
CA PRO A 142 14.04 -7.09 11.57
C PRO A 142 15.14 -8.03 11.04
N GLY A 143 15.85 -7.63 10.00
CA GLY A 143 16.83 -8.48 9.30
C GLY A 143 16.22 -9.39 8.23
N GLY A 144 14.90 -9.38 8.06
CA GLY A 144 14.20 -10.12 7.01
C GLY A 144 14.40 -9.57 5.61
N SER A 145 13.76 -10.22 4.66
CA SER A 145 13.85 -9.87 3.24
C SER A 145 12.49 -9.84 2.54
N ILE A 146 12.34 -8.86 1.66
CA ILE A 146 11.18 -8.74 0.78
C ILE A 146 11.69 -8.75 -0.66
N THR A 147 11.03 -9.51 -1.53
CA THR A 147 11.30 -9.50 -2.98
C THR A 147 10.07 -9.01 -3.72
N VAL A 148 10.25 -8.01 -4.56
CA VAL A 148 9.22 -7.55 -5.50
C VAL A 148 9.67 -7.88 -6.92
N GLY A 149 8.77 -8.38 -7.77
CA GLY A 149 9.24 -8.77 -9.09
C GLY A 149 8.16 -9.14 -10.07
N LEU A 150 8.64 -9.59 -11.25
CA LEU A 150 7.81 -10.00 -12.37
C LEU A 150 8.19 -11.40 -12.84
N ARG A 151 7.19 -12.17 -13.21
CA ARG A 151 7.34 -13.44 -13.95
C ARG A 151 6.41 -13.40 -15.14
N ARG A 152 6.95 -13.58 -16.34
CA ARG A 152 6.21 -13.55 -17.59
C ARG A 152 6.10 -14.94 -18.19
N THR A 153 4.90 -15.30 -18.62
CA THR A 153 4.62 -16.47 -19.48
C THR A 153 4.27 -16.01 -20.90
N GLU A 154 3.82 -16.89 -21.75
CA GLU A 154 3.32 -16.54 -23.09
C GLU A 154 1.98 -15.81 -23.05
N GLN A 155 1.14 -16.07 -22.05
CA GLN A 155 -0.25 -15.60 -21.97
C GLN A 155 -0.46 -14.52 -20.93
N ASP A 156 0.34 -14.49 -19.88
CA ASP A 156 0.18 -13.59 -18.74
C ASP A 156 1.51 -13.12 -18.17
N VAL A 157 1.42 -12.13 -17.29
CA VAL A 157 2.49 -11.68 -16.43
C VAL A 157 2.01 -11.66 -15.00
N THR A 158 2.84 -12.11 -14.08
CA THR A 158 2.61 -12.06 -12.64
C THR A 158 3.54 -11.04 -12.01
N LEU A 159 2.96 -9.99 -11.40
CA LEU A 159 3.67 -9.14 -10.46
C LEU A 159 3.54 -9.76 -9.08
N PHE A 160 4.65 -9.89 -8.34
CA PHE A 160 4.61 -10.48 -7.01
C PHE A 160 5.35 -9.65 -5.98
N VAL A 161 4.89 -9.76 -4.74
CA VAL A 161 5.56 -9.30 -3.52
C VAL A 161 5.67 -10.50 -2.59
N GLU A 162 6.88 -10.84 -2.19
CA GLU A 162 7.20 -12.01 -1.39
C GLU A 162 8.01 -11.58 -0.16
N ASP A 163 7.62 -12.05 1.02
CA ASP A 163 8.31 -11.83 2.28
C ASP A 163 8.75 -13.15 2.93
N ASP A 164 9.69 -13.07 3.87
CA ASP A 164 10.11 -14.18 4.73
C ASP A 164 9.59 -14.03 6.17
N GLY A 165 8.50 -13.31 6.34
CA GLY A 165 7.91 -12.96 7.63
C GLY A 165 7.12 -14.08 8.29
N CYS A 166 6.13 -13.71 9.12
CA CYS A 166 5.33 -14.64 9.91
C CYS A 166 4.45 -15.59 9.07
N GLY A 167 4.29 -15.31 7.77
CA GLY A 167 3.49 -16.10 6.85
C GLY A 167 1.98 -15.88 7.01
N LEU A 168 1.22 -16.71 6.29
CA LEU A 168 -0.24 -16.71 6.36
C LEU A 168 -0.69 -17.67 7.46
N PRO A 169 -1.64 -17.30 8.32
CA PRO A 169 -2.20 -18.21 9.31
C PRO A 169 -2.88 -19.42 8.66
N GLU A 170 -2.79 -20.60 9.29
CA GLU A 170 -3.30 -21.86 8.74
C GLU A 170 -4.84 -21.90 8.67
N GLY A 171 -5.37 -22.50 7.63
CA GLY A 171 -6.76 -22.99 7.55
C GLY A 171 -7.81 -21.96 7.16
N GLU A 172 -7.47 -20.76 6.73
CA GLU A 172 -8.46 -19.74 6.36
C GLU A 172 -8.34 -19.25 4.92
N ASN A 173 -9.48 -19.07 4.27
CA ASN A 173 -9.57 -18.30 3.02
C ASN A 173 -9.52 -16.81 3.37
N TRP A 174 -8.31 -16.27 3.46
CA TRP A 174 -7.99 -14.90 3.89
C TRP A 174 -8.70 -13.83 3.10
N LEU A 175 -8.95 -14.12 1.83
CA LEU A 175 -9.62 -13.19 0.94
C LEU A 175 -11.15 -13.18 1.13
N GLU A 176 -11.72 -14.14 1.83
CA GLU A 176 -13.18 -14.26 2.02
C GLU A 176 -13.66 -13.97 3.44
N ASN A 177 -12.78 -14.04 4.45
CA ASN A 177 -13.18 -13.93 5.84
C ASN A 177 -13.34 -12.48 6.30
N ARG A 178 -14.53 -11.90 6.08
CA ARG A 178 -14.86 -10.50 6.43
C ARG A 178 -14.87 -10.19 7.93
N ARG A 179 -14.97 -11.17 8.82
CA ARG A 179 -15.22 -10.95 10.26
C ARG A 179 -13.99 -10.52 11.06
N ARG A 180 -12.78 -10.80 10.58
CA ARG A 180 -11.51 -10.40 11.24
C ARG A 180 -10.99 -9.02 10.80
N PHE A 181 -11.70 -8.34 9.92
CA PHE A 181 -11.27 -7.10 9.27
C PHE A 181 -11.23 -5.85 10.16
N LEU A 182 -11.78 -5.88 11.35
CA LEU A 182 -11.82 -4.71 12.23
C LEU A 182 -10.50 -4.43 12.96
N GLY A 183 -9.46 -5.23 12.72
CA GLY A 183 -8.13 -5.10 13.35
C GLY A 183 -7.10 -4.26 12.57
N GLY A 184 -7.48 -3.51 11.52
CA GLY A 184 -6.63 -2.48 10.89
C GLY A 184 -5.74 -2.91 9.72
N ALA A 185 -5.37 -4.20 9.55
CA ALA A 185 -4.45 -4.64 8.49
C ALA A 185 -5.14 -5.12 7.19
N GLN A 186 -6.46 -5.17 7.15
CA GLN A 186 -7.17 -5.95 6.11
C GLN A 186 -8.01 -5.11 5.15
N ALA A 187 -8.28 -3.84 5.44
CA ALA A 187 -8.98 -2.95 4.53
C ALA A 187 -8.17 -2.74 3.23
N GLY A 188 -6.85 -2.67 3.33
CA GLY A 188 -5.96 -2.59 2.17
C GLY A 188 -6.07 -3.79 1.22
N LEU A 189 -6.20 -5.03 1.72
CA LEU A 189 -6.41 -6.20 0.86
C LEU A 189 -7.80 -6.20 0.21
N LEU A 190 -8.82 -5.68 0.87
CA LEU A 190 -10.14 -5.49 0.26
C LEU A 190 -10.09 -4.46 -0.87
N LEU A 191 -9.35 -3.37 -0.69
CA LEU A 191 -9.09 -2.39 -1.75
C LEU A 191 -8.34 -3.03 -2.91
N CYS A 192 -7.28 -3.80 -2.64
CA CYS A 192 -6.57 -4.55 -3.70
C CYS A 192 -7.53 -5.43 -4.50
N ARG A 193 -8.41 -6.20 -3.82
CA ARG A 193 -9.42 -7.03 -4.52
C ARG A 193 -10.40 -6.22 -5.34
N ARG A 194 -10.85 -5.08 -4.83
CA ARG A 194 -11.74 -4.17 -5.55
C ARG A 194 -11.07 -3.66 -6.82
N TYR A 195 -9.85 -3.15 -6.73
CA TYR A 195 -9.09 -2.65 -7.87
C TYR A 195 -8.76 -3.75 -8.87
N CYS A 196 -8.32 -4.93 -8.40
CA CYS A 196 -8.07 -6.08 -9.28
C CYS A 196 -9.30 -6.45 -10.08
N ARG A 197 -10.48 -6.48 -9.45
CA ARG A 197 -11.75 -6.76 -10.15
C ARG A 197 -12.05 -5.73 -11.24
N GLN A 198 -11.85 -4.43 -10.96
CA GLN A 198 -12.05 -3.37 -11.94
C GLN A 198 -11.06 -3.45 -13.10
N LEU A 199 -9.81 -3.80 -12.81
CA LEU A 199 -8.74 -3.94 -13.81
C LEU A 199 -8.86 -5.23 -14.63
N GLY A 200 -9.59 -6.23 -14.11
CA GLY A 200 -9.62 -7.60 -14.67
C GLY A 200 -8.35 -8.38 -14.33
N TRP A 201 -7.74 -8.10 -13.18
CA TRP A 201 -6.56 -8.77 -12.64
C TRP A 201 -6.95 -9.77 -11.56
N GLU A 202 -6.14 -10.79 -11.36
CA GLU A 202 -6.33 -11.79 -10.32
C GLU A 202 -5.33 -11.57 -9.18
N LEU A 203 -5.82 -11.57 -7.94
CA LEU A 203 -4.99 -11.48 -6.74
C LEU A 203 -5.04 -12.81 -5.99
N ALA A 204 -3.88 -13.41 -5.75
CA ALA A 204 -3.69 -14.58 -4.93
C ALA A 204 -2.72 -14.29 -3.77
N LEU A 205 -2.98 -14.90 -2.61
CA LEU A 205 -2.07 -14.93 -1.46
C LEU A 205 -1.66 -16.37 -1.23
N LEU A 206 -0.38 -16.65 -1.25
CA LEU A 206 0.19 -17.97 -1.18
C LEU A 206 1.16 -18.07 0.00
N PRO A 207 1.18 -19.19 0.75
CA PRO A 207 2.24 -19.44 1.72
C PRO A 207 3.57 -19.63 1.00
N ARG A 208 4.64 -19.13 1.59
CA ARG A 208 6.00 -19.36 1.14
C ARG A 208 6.67 -20.43 2.00
N SER A 209 7.48 -21.28 1.39
CA SER A 209 8.31 -22.25 2.09
C SER A 209 9.76 -21.73 2.22
N PRO A 210 10.43 -21.89 3.37
CA PRO A 210 9.97 -22.53 4.61
C PRO A 210 9.07 -21.64 5.47
N GLN A 211 9.08 -20.32 5.27
CA GLN A 211 8.29 -19.33 6.01
C GLN A 211 8.06 -18.10 5.17
N GLY A 212 6.96 -17.36 5.46
CA GLY A 212 6.60 -16.12 4.79
C GLY A 212 5.34 -16.22 3.95
N ALA A 213 5.05 -15.17 3.20
CA ALA A 213 3.93 -15.08 2.29
C ALA A 213 4.35 -14.56 0.92
N ARG A 214 3.53 -14.85 -0.07
CA ARG A 214 3.68 -14.35 -1.44
C ARG A 214 2.33 -13.87 -1.94
N ALA A 215 2.24 -12.58 -2.25
CA ALA A 215 1.13 -12.00 -2.94
C ALA A 215 1.42 -11.98 -4.44
N GLU A 216 0.50 -12.48 -5.25
CA GLU A 216 0.61 -12.54 -6.70
C GLU A 216 -0.53 -11.80 -7.36
N LEU A 217 -0.18 -10.92 -8.29
CA LEU A 217 -1.09 -10.25 -9.21
C LEU A 217 -0.88 -10.83 -10.58
N LYS A 218 -1.84 -11.60 -11.06
CA LYS A 218 -1.82 -12.16 -12.41
C LYS A 218 -2.58 -11.24 -13.36
N LEU A 219 -1.90 -10.80 -14.41
CA LEU A 219 -2.38 -9.87 -15.41
C LEU A 219 -2.35 -10.52 -16.81
N PRO A 220 -3.44 -10.47 -17.56
CA PRO A 220 -3.42 -10.96 -18.93
C PRO A 220 -2.53 -10.07 -19.80
N LEU A 221 -1.69 -10.68 -20.62
CA LEU A 221 -0.94 -9.93 -21.63
C LEU A 221 -1.89 -9.41 -22.71
N PRO A 222 -1.67 -8.20 -23.23
CA PRO A 222 -2.48 -7.68 -24.30
C PRO A 222 -2.35 -8.52 -25.57
N ALA A 223 -3.46 -8.89 -26.21
CA ALA A 223 -3.50 -9.66 -27.44
C ALA A 223 -2.82 -8.94 -28.62
N ARG A 224 -2.66 -7.62 -28.53
CA ARG A 224 -1.90 -6.79 -29.49
C ARG A 224 -0.86 -6.00 -28.72
N PRO A 225 0.34 -5.79 -29.32
CA PRO A 225 1.38 -4.98 -28.68
C PRO A 225 0.83 -3.61 -28.26
N VAL A 226 1.13 -3.20 -27.04
CA VAL A 226 0.80 -1.85 -26.56
C VAL A 226 1.71 -0.85 -27.27
N PRO A 227 1.19 0.25 -27.85
CA PRO A 227 2.02 1.23 -28.55
C PRO A 227 3.05 1.86 -27.61
N ILE A 228 4.32 1.81 -27.98
CA ILE A 228 5.43 2.36 -27.18
C ILE A 228 5.37 3.90 -27.12
N GLU A 229 4.85 4.52 -28.16
CA GLU A 229 4.71 5.98 -28.28
C GLU A 229 3.87 6.61 -27.14
N ALA A 230 2.88 5.86 -26.65
CA ALA A 230 2.05 6.30 -25.50
C ALA A 230 2.79 6.28 -24.15
N THR A 231 4.00 5.68 -24.09
CA THR A 231 4.80 5.57 -22.87
C THR A 231 5.92 6.60 -22.76
N VAL A 232 6.23 7.34 -23.85
CA VAL A 232 7.37 8.28 -23.90
C VAL A 232 7.15 9.49 -22.98
N GLU A 233 5.93 9.98 -22.84
CA GLU A 233 5.61 11.10 -21.92
C GLU A 233 5.86 10.76 -20.44
N PHE A 234 5.81 9.45 -20.08
CA PHE A 234 6.03 8.99 -18.71
C PHE A 234 7.51 8.81 -18.33
N ARG A 235 8.42 8.66 -19.28
CA ARG A 235 9.84 8.47 -18.97
C ARG A 235 10.54 9.76 -18.54
N SER A 236 10.10 10.93 -19.00
CA SER A 236 10.79 12.19 -18.73
C SER A 236 10.44 12.83 -17.37
N SER A 237 9.26 12.54 -16.81
CA SER A 237 8.83 13.10 -15.53
C SER A 237 9.15 12.20 -14.32
N ALA A 238 9.43 10.91 -14.54
CA ALA A 238 9.56 9.90 -13.48
C ALA A 238 10.92 9.93 -12.75
N ASP A 239 11.94 10.64 -13.28
CA ASP A 239 13.31 10.42 -12.80
C ASP A 239 13.74 11.27 -11.61
N ARG A 240 12.98 12.27 -11.17
CA ARG A 240 13.44 13.18 -10.10
C ARG A 240 12.41 13.51 -9.01
N THR A 241 11.13 13.27 -9.21
CA THR A 241 10.09 13.58 -8.22
C THR A 241 9.59 12.30 -7.58
N PRO A 242 9.54 12.20 -6.24
CA PRO A 242 8.96 11.03 -5.57
C PRO A 242 7.53 10.79 -6.05
N THR A 243 7.20 9.55 -6.38
CA THR A 243 5.85 9.16 -6.82
C THR A 243 4.88 9.14 -5.64
N ALA A 244 3.57 9.11 -5.91
CA ALA A 244 2.55 8.95 -4.88
C ALA A 244 2.79 7.69 -4.05
N LEU A 245 3.18 6.58 -4.70
CA LEU A 245 3.58 5.33 -4.05
C LEU A 245 4.73 5.53 -3.06
N GLN A 246 5.79 6.23 -3.46
CA GLN A 246 6.95 6.48 -2.59
C GLN A 246 6.61 7.37 -1.39
N HIS A 247 5.78 8.40 -1.58
CA HIS A 247 5.30 9.24 -0.48
C HIS A 247 4.48 8.44 0.54
N GLN A 248 3.59 7.57 0.06
CA GLN A 248 2.80 6.71 0.94
C GLN A 248 3.68 5.71 1.70
N LEU A 249 4.65 5.08 1.02
CA LEU A 249 5.59 4.15 1.64
C LEU A 249 6.47 4.83 2.70
N ARG A 250 6.98 6.03 2.46
CA ARG A 250 7.74 6.80 3.47
C ARG A 250 6.94 7.06 4.73
N ARG A 251 5.68 7.41 4.57
CA ARG A 251 4.77 7.61 5.69
C ARG A 251 4.55 6.31 6.48
N GLU A 252 4.39 5.20 5.78
CA GLU A 252 4.26 3.88 6.38
C GLU A 252 5.51 3.45 7.16
N LEU A 253 6.69 3.64 6.58
CA LEU A 253 7.98 3.36 7.22
C LEU A 253 8.16 4.14 8.51
N TYR A 254 7.81 5.43 8.50
CA TYR A 254 7.86 6.25 9.71
C TYR A 254 7.03 5.66 10.85
N LEU A 255 5.85 5.11 10.56
CA LEU A 255 4.97 4.49 11.54
C LEU A 255 5.53 3.14 12.05
N LEU A 256 6.10 2.34 11.16
CA LEU A 256 6.72 1.05 11.50
C LEU A 256 7.93 1.23 12.43
N THR A 257 8.80 2.18 12.13
CA THR A 257 10.02 2.46 12.92
C THR A 257 9.67 2.83 14.36
N ARG A 258 8.66 3.67 14.55
CA ARG A 258 8.22 4.04 15.90
C ARG A 258 7.61 2.88 16.67
N LYS A 259 6.92 1.97 16.00
CA LYS A 259 6.37 0.77 16.62
C LYS A 259 7.46 -0.18 17.10
N THR A 260 8.54 -0.34 16.36
CA THR A 260 9.65 -1.24 16.70
C THR A 260 10.42 -0.75 17.94
N LEU A 261 10.62 0.58 18.05
CA LEU A 261 11.25 1.20 19.24
C LEU A 261 10.42 1.07 20.53
N LEU A 262 9.13 0.71 20.44
CA LEU A 262 8.22 0.57 21.56
C LEU A 262 8.06 -0.89 22.02
N SER A 263 8.63 -1.85 21.27
CA SER A 263 8.51 -3.29 21.54
C SER A 263 9.74 -3.86 22.25
N ASP A 264 10.82 -3.08 22.35
CA ASP A 264 12.06 -3.35 23.08
C ASP A 264 12.07 -2.66 24.46
#